data_4af12f57aead7f2581156af7ce912626
#
_entry.id   4af12f57aead7f2581156af7ce912626
#
_cell.length_a   1.000
_cell.length_b   1.000
_cell.length_c   1.000
_cell.angle_alpha   90.00
_cell.angle_beta   90.00
_cell.angle_gamma   90.00
#
_symmetry.space_group_name_H-M   'P 1'
#
loop_
_entity.id
_entity.type
_entity.pdbx_description
1 polymer ?
#
loop_
_entity_poly.entity_id
_entity_poly.type
_entity_poly.pdbx_seq_one_letter_code
_entity_poly.pdbx_strand_id
1 'polypeptide(L)'
;MTTKTIVKKTIKKVVKTIALEVAEVNNNNKHVVELVKIEKAFKKAYRITKNVRYVDVKAKGFITKPNVKGYHADSEIVVFLDGNLRKNAETLLHELTHAYQAQHMTRQFKASRQQMKTGQVSYKHSWHETHARHCAKLLINTLDFSLDLHYAMDYVIAA
;
A
#
# COMPACT_ATOMS: atom_id res chain seq x y z
N MET A 1 -35.73 -29.17 17.42
CA MET A 1 -34.80 -28.13 17.95
C MET A 1 -35.62 -27.08 18.70
N THR A 2 -35.33 -26.83 19.97
CA THR A 2 -36.08 -25.85 20.74
C THR A 2 -35.63 -24.42 20.40
N THR A 3 -36.55 -23.47 20.49
CA THR A 3 -36.28 -22.03 20.23
C THR A 3 -35.05 -21.51 21.01
N LYS A 4 -34.85 -21.99 22.25
CA LYS A 4 -33.68 -21.70 23.08
C LYS A 4 -32.35 -22.12 22.44
N THR A 5 -32.34 -23.26 21.72
CA THR A 5 -31.10 -23.76 21.05
C THR A 5 -30.75 -22.93 19.83
N ILE A 6 -31.75 -22.46 19.09
CA ILE A 6 -31.59 -21.60 17.92
C ILE A 6 -30.99 -20.24 18.35
N VAL A 7 -31.59 -19.63 19.38
CA VAL A 7 -31.14 -18.33 19.91
C VAL A 7 -29.69 -18.41 20.40
N LYS A 8 -29.32 -19.45 21.16
CA LYS A 8 -27.91 -19.64 21.60
C LYS A 8 -26.91 -19.79 20.46
N LYS A 9 -27.28 -20.53 19.39
CA LYS A 9 -26.42 -20.66 18.20
C LYS A 9 -26.23 -19.32 17.46
N THR A 10 -27.33 -18.55 17.33
CA THR A 10 -27.30 -17.25 16.67
C THR A 10 -26.42 -16.26 17.45
N ILE A 11 -26.60 -16.18 18.78
CA ILE A 11 -25.77 -15.31 19.63
C ILE A 11 -24.29 -15.69 19.54
N LYS A 12 -23.93 -16.99 19.62
CA LYS A 12 -22.54 -17.43 19.44
C LYS A 12 -21.94 -17.01 18.09
N LYS A 13 -22.73 -17.11 17.02
CA LYS A 13 -22.28 -16.70 15.67
C LYS A 13 -22.03 -15.19 15.60
N VAL A 14 -22.94 -14.39 16.13
CA VAL A 14 -22.83 -12.92 16.17
C VAL A 14 -21.61 -12.48 17.00
N VAL A 15 -21.42 -13.02 18.19
CA VAL A 15 -20.28 -12.71 19.06
C VAL A 15 -18.96 -13.08 18.39
N LYS A 16 -18.89 -14.23 17.71
CA LYS A 16 -17.69 -14.63 16.96
C LYS A 16 -17.39 -13.67 15.80
N THR A 17 -18.41 -13.22 15.07
CA THR A 17 -18.25 -12.26 13.97
C THR A 17 -17.75 -10.92 14.48
N ILE A 18 -18.34 -10.39 15.56
CA ILE A 18 -17.91 -9.13 16.20
C ILE A 18 -16.46 -9.25 16.69
N ALA A 19 -16.10 -10.36 17.35
CA ALA A 19 -14.73 -10.56 17.83
C ALA A 19 -13.70 -10.60 16.69
N LEU A 20 -14.04 -11.20 15.55
CA LEU A 20 -13.19 -11.20 14.35
C LEU A 20 -13.04 -9.80 13.74
N GLU A 21 -14.12 -9.03 13.66
CA GLU A 21 -14.09 -7.66 13.16
C GLU A 21 -13.26 -6.74 14.06
N VAL A 22 -13.41 -6.87 15.39
CA VAL A 22 -12.61 -6.10 16.36
C VAL A 22 -11.11 -6.47 16.27
N ALA A 23 -10.80 -7.76 16.11
CA ALA A 23 -9.41 -8.21 15.95
C ALA A 23 -8.79 -7.70 14.64
N GLU A 24 -9.57 -7.65 13.55
CA GLU A 24 -9.13 -7.13 12.24
C GLU A 24 -8.88 -5.61 12.30
N VAL A 25 -9.77 -4.84 12.93
CA VAL A 25 -9.59 -3.40 13.15
C VAL A 25 -8.34 -3.11 13.99
N ASN A 26 -8.10 -3.87 15.05
CA ASN A 26 -6.92 -3.72 15.88
C ASN A 26 -5.63 -4.06 15.13
N ASN A 27 -5.63 -5.09 14.27
CA ASN A 27 -4.50 -5.42 13.41
C ASN A 27 -4.24 -4.31 12.38
N ASN A 28 -5.27 -3.79 11.74
CA ASN A 28 -5.11 -2.70 10.78
C ASN A 28 -4.55 -1.44 11.44
N ASN A 29 -4.96 -1.11 12.66
CA ASN A 29 -4.41 0.03 13.41
C ASN A 29 -2.91 -0.14 13.71
N LYS A 30 -2.46 -1.35 14.12
CA LYS A 30 -1.04 -1.64 14.29
C LYS A 30 -0.26 -1.52 12.99
N HIS A 31 -0.84 -2.04 11.89
CA HIS A 31 -0.23 -1.93 10.57
C HIS A 31 -0.08 -0.48 10.14
N VAL A 32 -1.09 0.36 10.34
CA VAL A 32 -1.03 1.80 10.02
C VAL A 32 0.12 2.49 10.75
N VAL A 33 0.35 2.19 12.02
CA VAL A 33 1.47 2.76 12.79
C VAL A 33 2.81 2.43 12.14
N GLU A 34 3.03 1.16 11.75
CA GLU A 34 4.27 0.75 11.08
C GLU A 34 4.40 1.36 9.67
N LEU A 35 3.31 1.39 8.91
CA LEU A 35 3.30 2.01 7.59
C LEU A 35 3.60 3.51 7.64
N VAL A 36 3.11 4.22 8.64
CA VAL A 36 3.40 5.65 8.85
C VAL A 36 4.89 5.88 9.17
N LYS A 37 5.55 4.97 9.87
CA LYS A 37 7.01 5.06 10.09
C LYS A 37 7.76 4.94 8.75
N ILE A 38 7.41 3.96 7.92
CA ILE A 38 7.98 3.74 6.58
C ILE A 38 7.72 4.97 5.71
N GLU A 39 6.48 5.47 5.67
CA GLU A 39 6.09 6.68 4.94
C GLU A 39 6.96 7.88 5.33
N LYS A 40 7.04 8.18 6.64
CA LYS A 40 7.79 9.32 7.14
C LYS A 40 9.28 9.24 6.77
N ALA A 41 9.88 8.06 6.90
CA ALA A 41 11.29 7.87 6.55
C ALA A 41 11.52 8.07 5.05
N PHE A 42 10.69 7.46 4.19
CA PHE A 42 10.78 7.65 2.73
C PHE A 42 10.58 9.11 2.33
N LYS A 43 9.52 9.75 2.84
CA LYS A 43 9.22 11.15 2.54
C LYS A 43 10.34 12.08 2.98
N LYS A 44 10.96 11.85 4.13
CA LYS A 44 12.10 12.62 4.62
C LYS A 44 13.32 12.45 3.72
N ALA A 45 13.67 11.20 3.36
CA ALA A 45 14.84 10.90 2.53
C ALA A 45 14.73 11.51 1.13
N TYR A 46 13.54 11.47 0.53
CA TYR A 46 13.32 11.89 -0.86
C TYR A 46 12.55 13.21 -0.99
N ARG A 47 12.31 13.90 0.11
CA ARG A 47 11.58 15.18 0.15
C ARG A 47 10.20 15.11 -0.53
N ILE A 48 9.51 13.99 -0.35
CA ILE A 48 8.16 13.80 -0.90
C ILE A 48 7.14 14.53 -0.02
N THR A 49 6.33 15.39 -0.62
CA THR A 49 5.32 16.19 0.10
C THR A 49 3.91 15.64 0.01
N LYS A 50 3.69 14.63 -0.85
CA LYS A 50 2.36 14.08 -1.11
C LYS A 50 1.79 13.36 0.12
N ASN A 51 0.50 13.57 0.38
CA ASN A 51 -0.21 12.91 1.47
C ASN A 51 -0.49 11.44 1.15
N VAL A 52 -0.48 10.60 2.19
CA VAL A 52 -0.87 9.19 2.10
C VAL A 52 -2.12 8.96 2.93
N ARG A 53 -3.07 8.24 2.35
CA ARG A 53 -4.31 7.81 3.00
C ARG A 53 -4.38 6.29 3.01
N TYR A 54 -4.64 5.74 4.18
CA TYR A 54 -4.82 4.30 4.38
C TYR A 54 -6.31 3.99 4.46
N VAL A 55 -6.78 3.03 3.67
CA VAL A 55 -8.20 2.68 3.54
C VAL A 55 -8.36 1.18 3.73
N ASP A 56 -9.32 0.76 4.55
CA ASP A 56 -9.66 -0.65 4.69
C ASP A 56 -10.11 -1.24 3.35
N VAL A 57 -9.63 -2.43 3.03
CA VAL A 57 -9.96 -3.12 1.77
C VAL A 57 -11.47 -3.34 1.59
N LYS A 58 -12.23 -3.44 2.69
CA LYS A 58 -13.70 -3.56 2.66
C LYS A 58 -14.39 -2.33 2.07
N ALA A 59 -13.80 -1.14 2.21
CA ALA A 59 -14.31 0.10 1.62
C ALA A 59 -13.87 0.31 0.16
N LYS A 60 -12.98 -0.51 -0.35
CA LYS A 60 -12.33 -0.37 -1.65
C LYS A 60 -13.31 -0.36 -2.83
N GLY A 61 -14.37 -1.17 -2.79
CA GLY A 61 -15.36 -1.28 -3.87
C GLY A 61 -16.07 0.04 -4.20
N PHE A 62 -16.09 0.97 -3.24
CA PHE A 62 -16.67 2.32 -3.44
C PHE A 62 -15.69 3.31 -4.07
N ILE A 63 -14.39 2.99 -4.11
CA ILE A 63 -13.33 3.92 -4.48
C ILE A 63 -12.69 3.52 -5.82
N THR A 64 -12.49 2.21 -6.07
CA THR A 64 -11.75 1.71 -7.21
C THR A 64 -12.12 0.27 -7.58
N LYS A 65 -11.49 -0.25 -8.64
CA LYS A 65 -11.67 -1.63 -9.11
C LYS A 65 -11.16 -2.65 -8.08
N PRO A 66 -11.75 -3.86 -7.98
CA PRO A 66 -11.43 -4.86 -6.96
C PRO A 66 -9.95 -5.25 -6.85
N ASN A 67 -9.21 -5.26 -7.95
CA ASN A 67 -7.82 -5.73 -8.00
C ASN A 67 -6.76 -4.66 -7.70
N VAL A 68 -7.16 -3.40 -7.50
CA VAL A 68 -6.23 -2.31 -7.18
C VAL A 68 -5.86 -2.37 -5.71
N LYS A 69 -4.57 -2.40 -5.38
CA LYS A 69 -4.06 -2.44 -3.99
C LYS A 69 -3.72 -1.06 -3.46
N GLY A 70 -3.45 -0.13 -4.32
CA GLY A 70 -3.17 1.27 -4.05
C GLY A 70 -3.19 2.05 -5.34
N TYR A 71 -3.07 3.36 -5.25
CA TYR A 71 -2.86 4.22 -6.41
C TYR A 71 -2.20 5.54 -6.01
N HIS A 72 -1.45 6.09 -6.94
CA HIS A 72 -0.87 7.41 -6.89
C HIS A 72 -1.69 8.36 -7.77
N ALA A 73 -2.31 9.37 -7.15
CA ALA A 73 -3.02 10.45 -7.82
C ALA A 73 -2.24 11.77 -7.72
N ASP A 74 -2.72 12.80 -8.38
CA ASP A 74 -2.05 14.12 -8.37
C ASP A 74 -2.00 14.74 -6.97
N SER A 75 -3.05 14.53 -6.16
CA SER A 75 -3.18 15.12 -4.82
C SER A 75 -2.75 14.20 -3.67
N GLU A 76 -2.87 12.89 -3.82
CA GLU A 76 -2.67 11.94 -2.74
C GLU A 76 -2.18 10.56 -3.22
N ILE A 77 -1.66 9.79 -2.29
CA ILE A 77 -1.42 8.35 -2.42
C ILE A 77 -2.49 7.64 -1.58
N VAL A 78 -3.08 6.58 -2.12
CA VAL A 78 -4.01 5.72 -1.39
C VAL A 78 -3.47 4.31 -1.33
N VAL A 79 -3.46 3.72 -0.12
CA VAL A 79 -3.06 2.34 0.14
C VAL A 79 -4.24 1.60 0.76
N PHE A 80 -4.66 0.51 0.13
CA PHE A 80 -5.72 -0.36 0.64
C PHE A 80 -5.13 -1.44 1.54
N LEU A 81 -5.58 -1.47 2.80
CA LEU A 81 -5.11 -2.40 3.81
C LEU A 81 -5.83 -3.75 3.67
N ASP A 82 -5.07 -4.82 3.48
CA ASP A 82 -5.57 -6.19 3.31
C ASP A 82 -5.27 -7.13 4.51
N GLY A 83 -4.85 -6.56 5.64
CA GLY A 83 -4.49 -7.33 6.84
C GLY A 83 -3.10 -7.97 6.80
N ASN A 84 -2.30 -7.77 5.75
CA ASN A 84 -0.93 -8.24 5.65
C ASN A 84 0.05 -7.07 5.62
N LEU A 85 0.77 -6.85 6.71
CA LEU A 85 1.69 -5.71 6.86
C LEU A 85 2.74 -5.65 5.75
N ARG A 86 3.38 -6.78 5.41
CA ARG A 86 4.42 -6.82 4.37
C ARG A 86 3.87 -6.44 3.00
N LYS A 87 2.69 -6.94 2.62
CA LYS A 87 2.04 -6.59 1.35
C LYS A 87 1.60 -5.13 1.33
N ASN A 88 1.06 -4.63 2.44
CA ASN A 88 0.67 -3.24 2.58
C ASN A 88 1.89 -2.31 2.48
N ALA A 89 3.02 -2.69 3.10
CA ALA A 89 4.27 -1.94 3.01
C ALA A 89 4.86 -1.98 1.58
N GLU A 90 4.82 -3.12 0.90
CA GLU A 90 5.24 -3.21 -0.51
C GLU A 90 4.38 -2.30 -1.41
N THR A 91 3.06 -2.29 -1.20
CA THR A 91 2.16 -1.39 -1.92
C THR A 91 2.47 0.07 -1.62
N LEU A 92 2.65 0.44 -0.36
CA LEU A 92 3.03 1.79 0.05
C LEU A 92 4.32 2.26 -0.64
N LEU A 93 5.36 1.44 -0.61
CA LEU A 93 6.65 1.75 -1.23
C LEU A 93 6.55 1.87 -2.75
N HIS A 94 5.71 1.06 -3.39
CA HIS A 94 5.40 1.17 -4.82
C HIS A 94 4.78 2.54 -5.15
N GLU A 95 3.75 2.95 -4.44
CA GLU A 95 3.07 4.22 -4.68
C GLU A 95 3.93 5.44 -4.30
N LEU A 96 4.73 5.34 -3.25
CA LEU A 96 5.73 6.36 -2.89
C LEU A 96 6.81 6.50 -3.98
N THR A 97 7.19 5.39 -4.63
CA THR A 97 8.12 5.44 -5.76
C THR A 97 7.51 6.18 -6.95
N HIS A 98 6.21 6.03 -7.21
CA HIS A 98 5.55 6.86 -8.23
C HIS A 98 5.56 8.35 -7.88
N ALA A 99 5.38 8.71 -6.61
CA ALA A 99 5.52 10.10 -6.18
C ALA A 99 6.95 10.62 -6.41
N TYR A 100 7.95 9.81 -6.09
CA TYR A 100 9.36 10.12 -6.38
C TYR A 100 9.62 10.32 -7.89
N GLN A 101 9.15 9.40 -8.72
CA GLN A 101 9.26 9.50 -10.18
C GLN A 101 8.61 10.78 -10.72
N ALA A 102 7.39 11.08 -10.24
CA ALA A 102 6.67 12.28 -10.66
C ALA A 102 7.40 13.56 -10.28
N GLN A 103 8.06 13.59 -9.12
CA GLN A 103 8.74 14.76 -8.59
C GLN A 103 10.17 14.92 -9.11
N HIS A 104 10.95 13.85 -9.16
CA HIS A 104 12.39 13.89 -9.45
C HIS A 104 12.76 13.34 -10.84
N MET A 105 11.89 12.55 -11.47
CA MET A 105 12.09 11.92 -12.79
C MET A 105 10.94 12.29 -13.74
N THR A 106 10.45 13.51 -13.65
CA THR A 106 9.21 13.99 -14.29
C THR A 106 9.15 13.69 -15.79
N ARG A 107 10.25 13.89 -16.52
CA ARG A 107 10.30 13.67 -17.97
C ARG A 107 10.08 12.20 -18.33
N GLN A 108 10.84 11.29 -17.68
CA GLN A 108 10.73 9.85 -17.91
C GLN A 108 9.36 9.33 -17.47
N PHE A 109 8.87 9.79 -16.31
CA PHE A 109 7.56 9.40 -15.79
C PHE A 109 6.44 9.78 -16.74
N LYS A 110 6.41 11.04 -17.22
CA LYS A 110 5.39 11.50 -18.17
C LYS A 110 5.47 10.74 -19.51
N ALA A 111 6.68 10.54 -20.04
CA ALA A 111 6.88 9.81 -21.29
C ALA A 111 6.38 8.36 -21.17
N SER A 112 6.74 7.66 -20.09
CA SER A 112 6.30 6.28 -19.87
C SER A 112 4.78 6.17 -19.70
N ARG A 113 4.15 7.09 -18.98
CA ARG A 113 2.68 7.13 -18.86
C ARG A 113 2.01 7.42 -20.19
N GLN A 114 2.58 8.27 -21.04
CA GLN A 114 2.05 8.55 -22.37
C GLN A 114 2.13 7.32 -23.27
N GLN A 115 3.26 6.60 -23.29
CA GLN A 115 3.44 5.35 -24.02
C GLN A 115 2.40 4.29 -23.61
N MET A 116 2.13 4.20 -22.31
CA MET A 116 1.09 3.31 -21.81
C MET A 116 -0.31 3.73 -22.26
N LYS A 117 -0.63 5.02 -22.19
CA LYS A 117 -1.94 5.55 -22.61
C LYS A 117 -2.20 5.36 -24.10
N THR A 118 -1.18 5.45 -24.94
CA THR A 118 -1.27 5.25 -26.40
C THR A 118 -1.19 3.78 -26.81
N GLY A 119 -1.07 2.86 -25.85
CA GLY A 119 -0.99 1.43 -26.14
C GLY A 119 0.37 0.96 -26.71
N GLN A 120 1.37 1.85 -26.79
CA GLN A 120 2.73 1.49 -27.26
C GLN A 120 3.41 0.49 -26.30
N VAL A 121 3.12 0.61 -25.00
CA VAL A 121 3.63 -0.27 -23.96
C VAL A 121 2.51 -0.68 -23.03
N SER A 122 2.41 -1.97 -22.70
CA SER A 122 1.43 -2.44 -21.71
C SER A 122 1.76 -1.93 -20.31
N TYR A 123 0.75 -1.81 -19.46
CA TYR A 123 0.91 -1.44 -18.03
C TYR A 123 2.03 -2.24 -17.35
N LYS A 124 2.03 -3.56 -17.55
CA LYS A 124 3.01 -4.45 -16.91
C LYS A 124 4.46 -4.16 -17.31
N HIS A 125 4.70 -3.69 -18.52
CA HIS A 125 6.03 -3.47 -19.08
C HIS A 125 6.40 -1.97 -19.19
N SER A 126 5.52 -1.06 -18.76
CA SER A 126 5.86 0.35 -18.73
C SER A 126 7.00 0.62 -17.74
N TRP A 127 7.90 1.53 -18.10
CA TRP A 127 9.07 1.83 -17.31
C TRP A 127 8.71 2.26 -15.87
N HIS A 128 7.76 3.17 -15.72
CA HIS A 128 7.39 3.68 -14.39
C HIS A 128 6.89 2.57 -13.46
N GLU A 129 6.10 1.62 -13.97
CA GLU A 129 5.59 0.48 -13.21
C GLU A 129 6.68 -0.55 -12.89
N THR A 130 7.54 -0.84 -13.88
CA THR A 130 8.65 -1.79 -13.68
C THR A 130 9.64 -1.28 -12.65
N HIS A 131 10.00 0.01 -12.75
CA HIS A 131 10.89 0.67 -11.80
C HIS A 131 10.26 0.72 -10.39
N ALA A 132 8.98 1.10 -10.26
CA ALA A 132 8.30 1.14 -8.97
C ALA A 132 8.23 -0.24 -8.30
N ARG A 133 7.90 -1.30 -9.05
CA ARG A 133 7.92 -2.67 -8.53
C ARG A 133 9.31 -3.12 -8.08
N HIS A 134 10.34 -2.79 -8.85
CA HIS A 134 11.72 -3.15 -8.51
C HIS A 134 12.15 -2.46 -7.22
N CYS A 135 11.98 -1.14 -7.11
CA CYS A 135 12.30 -0.38 -5.91
C CYS A 135 11.53 -0.88 -4.68
N ALA A 136 10.22 -1.11 -4.81
CA ALA A 136 9.43 -1.63 -3.70
C ALA A 136 9.93 -3.00 -3.21
N LYS A 137 10.29 -3.92 -4.11
CA LYS A 137 10.85 -5.22 -3.75
C LYS A 137 12.22 -5.12 -3.07
N LEU A 138 13.11 -4.28 -3.58
CA LEU A 138 14.41 -4.06 -2.96
C LEU A 138 14.24 -3.50 -1.55
N LEU A 139 13.44 -2.46 -1.39
CA LEU A 139 13.19 -1.84 -0.10
C LEU A 139 12.54 -2.81 0.89
N ILE A 140 11.50 -3.54 0.49
CA ILE A 140 10.84 -4.49 1.40
C ILE A 140 11.72 -5.66 1.83
N ASN A 141 12.68 -6.06 1.01
CA ASN A 141 13.63 -7.12 1.35
C ASN A 141 14.78 -6.64 2.23
N THR A 142 15.11 -5.35 2.18
CA THR A 142 16.12 -4.73 3.06
C THR A 142 15.50 -4.25 4.37
N LEU A 143 14.20 -4.01 4.41
CA LEU A 143 13.43 -3.80 5.62
C LEU A 143 13.27 -5.13 6.35
N ASP A 144 14.28 -5.50 7.13
CA ASP A 144 13.97 -6.26 8.34
C ASP A 144 13.15 -5.29 9.21
N PHE A 145 11.90 -5.62 9.51
CA PHE A 145 10.97 -4.73 10.25
C PHE A 145 11.48 -4.29 11.62
N SER A 146 12.72 -4.65 11.97
CA SER A 146 13.46 -4.31 13.16
C SER A 146 14.65 -3.37 12.93
N LEU A 147 15.03 -3.03 11.70
CA LEU A 147 16.26 -2.30 11.41
C LEU A 147 16.04 -0.97 10.67
N ASP A 148 16.86 -0.02 11.05
CA ASP A 148 16.94 1.37 10.63
C ASP A 148 16.68 1.60 9.13
N LEU A 149 15.54 2.14 8.81
CA LEU A 149 15.11 2.48 7.45
C LEU A 149 16.12 3.36 6.69
N HIS A 150 16.97 4.10 7.39
CA HIS A 150 17.97 4.99 6.80
C HIS A 150 18.98 4.25 5.92
N TYR A 151 19.47 3.09 6.36
CA TYR A 151 20.47 2.33 5.61
C TYR A 151 19.94 1.67 4.35
N ALA A 152 18.69 1.19 4.40
CA ALA A 152 18.07 0.50 3.27
C ALA A 152 17.77 1.41 2.10
N MET A 153 17.48 2.69 2.36
CA MET A 153 17.03 3.64 1.35
C MET A 153 18.18 4.23 0.54
N ASP A 154 19.34 4.46 1.17
CA ASP A 154 20.52 4.99 0.46
C ASP A 154 21.07 3.99 -0.57
N TYR A 155 20.92 2.68 -0.33
CA TYR A 155 21.41 1.63 -1.21
C TYR A 155 20.58 1.46 -2.50
N VAL A 156 19.27 1.72 -2.44
CA VAL A 156 18.35 1.45 -3.56
C VAL A 156 18.37 2.53 -4.64
N ILE A 157 18.80 3.74 -4.30
CA ILE A 157 18.84 4.86 -5.25
C ILE A 157 20.19 4.97 -5.97
N ALA A 158 21.24 4.40 -5.39
CA ALA A 158 22.57 4.33 -6.03
C ALA A 158 22.67 3.21 -7.10
N ALA A 159 21.69 2.31 -7.18
CA ALA A 159 21.62 1.24 -8.18
C ALA A 159 20.61 1.55 -9.28
#